data_52f2a4ed5ce6094bc3605627854a9bf5
#
_entry.id   52f2a4ed5ce6094bc3605627854a9bf5
#
_cell.length_a   1.000
_cell.length_b   1.000
_cell.length_c   1.000
_cell.angle_alpha   90.00
_cell.angle_beta   90.00
_cell.angle_gamma   90.00
#
_symmetry.space_group_name_H-M   'P 1'
#
loop_
_entity.id
_entity.type
_entity.pdbx_description
1 polymer ?
#
loop_
_entity_poly.entity_id
_entity_poly.type
_entity_poly.pdbx_seq_one_letter_code
_entity_poly.pdbx_strand_id
1 'polypeptide(L)'
;MKPSTNFIPSSSHAPSEESGEISIGIFGGSFNPIHNGHIALAEAFLKKKKLDEVWFMVSPLNPFKVNQQLLADQQRLDLVRKATANNPHFKASDYEFHLPKPSYTWNTLQHLSNDYPTHRFTLLIGGDNWEAFDRWYHAEDILAHYPIVVYPRHNQRLSETSLPQGVTILQTPFIDISSTDIRQRVSQGKTIDDMVPQAIIYDVQHLY
;
A
#
# COMPACT_ATOMS: atom_id res chain seq x y z
N MET A 1 -31.07 27.76 -64.43
CA MET A 1 -31.37 27.26 -63.09
C MET A 1 -30.49 26.04 -62.80
N LYS A 2 -29.49 26.18 -61.90
CA LYS A 2 -28.65 25.07 -61.43
C LYS A 2 -29.03 24.82 -59.99
N PRO A 3 -29.19 23.58 -59.52
CA PRO A 3 -29.43 23.31 -58.11
C PRO A 3 -28.13 23.34 -57.35
N SER A 4 -28.11 24.03 -56.21
CA SER A 4 -27.05 24.11 -55.27
C SER A 4 -27.02 22.82 -54.44
N THR A 5 -25.90 22.13 -54.46
CA THR A 5 -25.63 20.97 -53.60
C THR A 5 -25.03 21.47 -52.31
N ASN A 6 -25.78 21.36 -51.21
CA ASN A 6 -25.29 21.60 -49.87
C ASN A 6 -24.39 20.43 -49.42
N PHE A 7 -23.12 20.72 -49.23
CA PHE A 7 -22.15 19.79 -48.65
C PHE A 7 -22.22 19.93 -47.14
N ILE A 8 -22.68 18.89 -46.44
CA ILE A 8 -22.62 18.79 -44.97
C ILE A 8 -21.28 18.12 -44.62
N PRO A 9 -20.38 18.75 -43.87
CA PRO A 9 -19.18 18.08 -43.40
C PRO A 9 -19.58 17.10 -42.28
N SER A 10 -19.33 15.83 -42.49
CA SER A 10 -19.40 14.80 -41.45
C SER A 10 -18.34 15.10 -40.38
N SER A 11 -18.79 15.44 -39.20
CA SER A 11 -17.93 15.53 -38.02
C SER A 11 -17.45 14.12 -37.66
N SER A 12 -16.20 13.81 -38.03
CA SER A 12 -15.50 12.67 -37.50
C SER A 12 -15.21 12.95 -35.99
N HIS A 13 -16.04 12.36 -35.14
CA HIS A 13 -15.66 12.19 -33.73
C HIS A 13 -14.47 11.24 -33.70
N ALA A 14 -13.30 11.81 -33.49
CA ALA A 14 -12.17 11.00 -32.97
C ALA A 14 -12.59 10.46 -31.61
N PRO A 15 -12.38 9.16 -31.31
CA PRO A 15 -12.55 8.66 -29.97
C PRO A 15 -11.57 9.42 -29.08
N SER A 16 -12.08 10.13 -28.07
CA SER A 16 -11.29 10.63 -26.96
C SER A 16 -10.66 9.39 -26.32
N GLU A 17 -9.36 9.24 -26.46
CA GLU A 17 -8.57 8.38 -25.58
C GLU A 17 -8.77 8.95 -24.16
N GLU A 18 -9.74 8.40 -23.42
CA GLU A 18 -9.75 8.48 -21.99
C GLU A 18 -8.48 7.73 -21.56
N SER A 19 -7.41 8.46 -21.34
CA SER A 19 -6.25 7.99 -20.57
C SER A 19 -6.78 7.75 -19.16
N GLY A 20 -7.31 6.56 -18.91
CA GLY A 20 -7.87 6.17 -17.64
C GLY A 20 -6.85 6.40 -16.55
N GLU A 21 -7.19 7.19 -15.53
CA GLU A 21 -6.37 7.34 -14.33
C GLU A 21 -6.18 5.97 -13.68
N ILE A 22 -4.94 5.61 -13.34
CA ILE A 22 -4.61 4.34 -12.70
C ILE A 22 -4.70 4.54 -11.18
N SER A 23 -5.53 3.75 -10.52
CA SER A 23 -5.79 3.83 -9.08
C SER A 23 -4.87 2.91 -8.31
N ILE A 24 -3.94 3.48 -7.54
CA ILE A 24 -2.90 2.75 -6.82
C ILE A 24 -3.12 2.85 -5.31
N GLY A 25 -3.12 1.70 -4.64
CA GLY A 25 -3.06 1.63 -3.19
C GLY A 25 -1.62 1.59 -2.70
N ILE A 26 -1.25 2.50 -1.80
CA ILE A 26 0.07 2.50 -1.15
C ILE A 26 -0.06 1.82 0.19
N PHE A 27 0.60 0.68 0.34
CA PHE A 27 0.68 -0.07 1.59
C PHE A 27 2.12 -0.05 2.10
N GLY A 28 2.43 0.94 2.94
CA GLY A 28 3.75 1.12 3.54
C GLY A 28 3.99 0.22 4.74
N GLY A 29 5.18 -0.35 4.83
CA GLY A 29 5.55 -1.18 5.96
C GLY A 29 7.02 -1.59 5.99
N SER A 30 7.51 -1.98 7.18
CA SER A 30 8.84 -2.60 7.30
C SER A 30 8.87 -4.03 6.76
N PHE A 31 7.73 -4.74 6.76
CA PHE A 31 7.58 -6.13 6.29
C PHE A 31 8.73 -7.03 6.79
N ASN A 32 8.83 -7.19 8.11
CA ASN A 32 9.95 -7.87 8.77
C ASN A 32 9.52 -9.12 9.58
N PRO A 33 9.03 -10.21 8.92
CA PRO A 33 8.74 -10.37 7.50
C PRO A 33 7.33 -9.92 7.07
N ILE A 34 7.08 -9.90 5.76
CA ILE A 34 5.73 -9.93 5.21
C ILE A 34 5.02 -11.22 5.63
N HIS A 35 3.68 -11.18 5.79
CA HIS A 35 2.91 -12.33 6.26
C HIS A 35 1.49 -12.34 5.67
N ASN A 36 0.77 -13.46 5.85
CA ASN A 36 -0.57 -13.67 5.30
C ASN A 36 -1.57 -12.58 5.70
N GLY A 37 -1.40 -11.98 6.89
CA GLY A 37 -2.20 -10.82 7.32
C GLY A 37 -2.01 -9.60 6.42
N HIS A 38 -0.79 -9.32 5.98
CA HIS A 38 -0.53 -8.23 5.04
C HIS A 38 -1.14 -8.51 3.66
N ILE A 39 -1.03 -9.75 3.17
CA ILE A 39 -1.60 -10.14 1.87
C ILE A 39 -3.12 -10.00 1.89
N ALA A 40 -3.80 -10.54 2.91
CA ALA A 40 -5.25 -10.45 3.02
C ALA A 40 -5.77 -9.00 3.16
N LEU A 41 -5.03 -8.13 3.86
CA LEU A 41 -5.34 -6.70 3.93
C LEU A 41 -5.20 -6.03 2.56
N ALA A 42 -4.15 -6.36 1.80
CA ALA A 42 -3.94 -5.82 0.46
C ALA A 42 -5.03 -6.28 -0.53
N GLU A 43 -5.46 -7.54 -0.46
CA GLU A 43 -6.58 -8.09 -1.25
C GLU A 43 -7.90 -7.38 -0.92
N ALA A 44 -8.19 -7.18 0.36
CA ALA A 44 -9.38 -6.46 0.79
C ALA A 44 -9.33 -4.99 0.35
N PHE A 45 -8.17 -4.35 0.43
CA PHE A 45 -7.95 -2.97 -0.01
C PHE A 45 -8.15 -2.83 -1.52
N LEU A 46 -7.49 -3.68 -2.31
CA LEU A 46 -7.63 -3.75 -3.77
C LEU A 46 -9.12 -3.85 -4.17
N LYS A 47 -9.83 -4.83 -3.61
CA LYS A 47 -11.23 -5.12 -3.94
C LYS A 47 -12.19 -4.03 -3.46
N LYS A 48 -12.08 -3.59 -2.20
CA LYS A 48 -13.02 -2.65 -1.58
C LYS A 48 -12.91 -1.25 -2.18
N LYS A 49 -11.72 -0.84 -2.59
CA LYS A 49 -11.46 0.48 -3.20
C LYS A 49 -11.40 0.45 -4.72
N LYS A 50 -11.61 -0.72 -5.34
CA LYS A 50 -11.57 -0.90 -6.80
C LYS A 50 -10.27 -0.34 -7.40
N LEU A 51 -9.15 -0.68 -6.76
CA LEU A 51 -7.82 -0.25 -7.20
C LEU A 51 -7.35 -1.13 -8.38
N ASP A 52 -6.50 -0.57 -9.22
CA ASP A 52 -5.82 -1.32 -10.27
C ASP A 52 -4.65 -2.12 -9.71
N GLU A 53 -3.90 -1.53 -8.77
CA GLU A 53 -2.77 -2.17 -8.11
C GLU A 53 -2.67 -1.79 -6.63
N VAL A 54 -1.97 -2.62 -5.85
CA VAL A 54 -1.48 -2.30 -4.51
C VAL A 54 0.05 -2.40 -4.49
N TRP A 55 0.70 -1.29 -4.17
CA TRP A 55 2.14 -1.23 -4.03
C TRP A 55 2.54 -1.42 -2.57
N PHE A 56 3.23 -2.52 -2.30
CA PHE A 56 3.87 -2.79 -1.02
C PHE A 56 5.15 -1.96 -0.92
N MET A 57 5.06 -0.80 -0.31
CA MET A 57 6.17 0.13 -0.15
C MET A 57 7.05 -0.33 1.00
N VAL A 58 8.20 -0.93 0.70
CA VAL A 58 9.14 -1.40 1.73
C VAL A 58 9.90 -0.21 2.31
N SER A 59 9.66 0.10 3.59
CA SER A 59 10.29 1.25 4.23
C SER A 59 11.68 0.89 4.75
N PRO A 60 12.74 1.61 4.34
CA PRO A 60 14.11 1.34 4.81
C PRO A 60 14.30 1.76 6.27
N LEU A 61 13.72 2.88 6.66
CA LEU A 61 13.81 3.40 8.03
C LEU A 61 12.51 4.13 8.39
N ASN A 62 11.67 3.47 9.18
CA ASN A 62 10.50 4.13 9.75
C ASN A 62 10.94 5.03 10.92
N PRO A 63 10.65 6.36 10.89
CA PRO A 63 11.01 7.31 11.95
C PRO A 63 10.57 6.88 13.36
N PHE A 64 9.46 6.13 13.46
CA PHE A 64 8.90 5.64 14.72
C PHE A 64 9.46 4.28 15.17
N LYS A 65 10.38 3.65 14.39
CA LYS A 65 10.89 2.29 14.64
C LYS A 65 12.43 2.21 14.67
N VAL A 66 13.12 3.29 14.99
CA VAL A 66 14.58 3.43 14.90
C VAL A 66 15.36 2.36 15.71
N ASN A 67 14.76 1.79 16.75
CA ASN A 67 15.41 0.82 17.66
C ASN A 67 15.05 -0.65 17.37
N GLN A 68 14.40 -0.95 16.25
CA GLN A 68 14.07 -2.33 15.89
C GLN A 68 15.19 -2.96 15.06
N GLN A 69 15.60 -4.17 15.43
CA GLN A 69 16.48 -4.98 14.60
C GLN A 69 15.71 -5.49 13.38
N LEU A 70 15.95 -4.87 12.23
CA LEU A 70 15.34 -5.23 10.95
C LEU A 70 16.36 -6.04 10.14
N LEU A 71 15.87 -6.97 9.32
CA LEU A 71 16.67 -7.49 8.21
C LEU A 71 17.07 -6.37 7.26
N ALA A 72 18.17 -6.61 6.49
CA ALA A 72 18.58 -5.69 5.46
C ALA A 72 17.41 -5.33 4.50
N ASP A 73 17.37 -4.08 4.06
CA ASP A 73 16.28 -3.55 3.22
C ASP A 73 16.03 -4.44 2.00
N GLN A 74 17.11 -4.88 1.33
CA GLN A 74 17.03 -5.75 0.16
C GLN A 74 16.41 -7.12 0.49
N GLN A 75 16.77 -7.74 1.61
CA GLN A 75 16.22 -9.04 2.01
C GLN A 75 14.71 -8.94 2.27
N ARG A 76 14.26 -7.86 2.92
CA ARG A 76 12.84 -7.62 3.15
C ARG A 76 12.07 -7.39 1.85
N LEU A 77 12.66 -6.64 0.93
CA LEU A 77 12.11 -6.42 -0.41
C LEU A 77 11.98 -7.74 -1.20
N ASP A 78 13.00 -8.60 -1.15
CA ASP A 78 12.98 -9.89 -1.86
C ASP A 78 11.92 -10.84 -1.28
N LEU A 79 11.71 -10.83 0.05
CA LEU A 79 10.60 -11.54 0.68
C LEU A 79 9.24 -11.02 0.19
N VAL A 80 9.08 -9.69 0.09
CA VAL A 80 7.83 -9.09 -0.42
C VAL A 80 7.62 -9.47 -1.88
N ARG A 81 8.64 -9.40 -2.74
CA ARG A 81 8.57 -9.80 -4.15
C ARG A 81 8.12 -11.26 -4.30
N LYS A 82 8.74 -12.19 -3.56
CA LYS A 82 8.35 -13.60 -3.59
C LYS A 82 6.93 -13.83 -3.08
N ALA A 83 6.56 -13.17 -2.00
CA ALA A 83 5.24 -13.31 -1.39
C ALA A 83 4.09 -12.78 -2.27
N THR A 84 4.36 -11.80 -3.12
CA THR A 84 3.36 -11.15 -3.97
C THR A 84 3.37 -11.62 -5.42
N ALA A 85 4.33 -12.45 -5.83
CA ALA A 85 4.57 -12.83 -7.22
C ALA A 85 3.35 -13.45 -7.94
N ASN A 86 2.47 -14.12 -7.21
CA ASN A 86 1.30 -14.81 -7.79
C ASN A 86 0.09 -13.88 -8.02
N ASN A 87 0.15 -12.61 -7.60
CA ASN A 87 -0.94 -11.67 -7.81
C ASN A 87 -0.46 -10.52 -8.73
N PRO A 88 -0.96 -10.42 -9.97
CA PRO A 88 -0.52 -9.40 -10.93
C PRO A 88 -0.86 -7.97 -10.51
N HIS A 89 -1.80 -7.79 -9.57
CA HIS A 89 -2.18 -6.49 -9.03
C HIS A 89 -1.31 -6.05 -7.85
N PHE A 90 -0.35 -6.89 -7.41
CA PHE A 90 0.54 -6.56 -6.30
C PHE A 90 1.94 -6.25 -6.79
N LYS A 91 2.50 -5.17 -6.29
CA LYS A 91 3.85 -4.72 -6.65
C LYS A 91 4.68 -4.47 -5.40
N ALA A 92 5.81 -5.16 -5.28
CA ALA A 92 6.81 -4.83 -4.28
C ALA A 92 7.62 -3.61 -4.76
N SER A 93 7.69 -2.57 -3.95
CA SER A 93 8.34 -1.31 -4.31
C SER A 93 9.50 -0.98 -3.37
N ASP A 94 10.64 -0.69 -3.96
CA ASP A 94 11.85 -0.16 -3.32
C ASP A 94 11.97 1.36 -3.45
N TYR A 95 10.90 2.03 -3.86
CA TYR A 95 10.89 3.45 -4.18
C TYR A 95 11.47 4.32 -3.05
N GLU A 96 11.13 4.03 -1.79
CA GLU A 96 11.68 4.73 -0.63
C GLU A 96 13.18 4.50 -0.41
N PHE A 97 13.81 3.46 -1.01
CA PHE A 97 15.26 3.25 -0.89
C PHE A 97 16.06 4.35 -1.59
N HIS A 98 15.46 5.00 -2.57
CA HIS A 98 16.05 6.04 -3.40
C HIS A 98 15.73 7.46 -2.92
N LEU A 99 14.91 7.59 -1.88
CA LEU A 99 14.54 8.88 -1.30
C LEU A 99 15.43 9.25 -0.10
N PRO A 100 15.51 10.55 0.25
CA PRO A 100 16.19 10.99 1.47
C PRO A 100 15.63 10.32 2.72
N LYS A 101 16.52 9.92 3.62
CA LYS A 101 16.14 9.32 4.92
C LYS A 101 16.10 10.39 6.02
N PRO A 102 15.17 10.28 6.99
CA PRO A 102 14.15 9.24 7.18
C PRO A 102 13.01 9.34 6.16
N SER A 103 12.38 8.18 5.85
CA SER A 103 11.28 8.11 4.87
C SER A 103 10.00 8.65 5.50
N TYR A 104 9.66 9.88 5.16
CA TYR A 104 8.37 10.48 5.52
C TYR A 104 7.34 10.21 4.42
N THR A 105 6.17 9.74 4.83
CA THR A 105 5.08 9.39 3.89
C THR A 105 4.70 10.56 2.97
N TRP A 106 4.68 11.79 3.49
CA TRP A 106 4.45 12.99 2.67
C TRP A 106 5.42 13.09 1.50
N ASN A 107 6.72 12.98 1.78
CA ASN A 107 7.75 13.06 0.74
C ASN A 107 7.58 11.94 -0.30
N THR A 108 7.31 10.71 0.16
CA THR A 108 7.07 9.57 -0.73
C THR A 108 5.90 9.84 -1.66
N LEU A 109 4.75 10.29 -1.14
CA LEU A 109 3.55 10.58 -1.92
C LEU A 109 3.77 11.73 -2.92
N GLN A 110 4.48 12.78 -2.52
CA GLN A 110 4.82 13.90 -3.41
C GLN A 110 5.68 13.46 -4.59
N HIS A 111 6.74 12.69 -4.33
CA HIS A 111 7.60 12.17 -5.39
C HIS A 111 6.84 11.22 -6.31
N LEU A 112 6.03 10.30 -5.75
CA LEU A 112 5.18 9.41 -6.55
C LEU A 112 4.21 10.18 -7.45
N SER A 113 3.57 11.23 -6.93
CA SER A 113 2.64 12.05 -7.72
C SER A 113 3.33 12.81 -8.85
N ASN A 114 4.59 13.21 -8.67
CA ASN A 114 5.39 13.84 -9.70
C ASN A 114 5.87 12.84 -10.78
N ASP A 115 6.34 11.66 -10.34
CA ASP A 115 6.89 10.64 -11.25
C ASP A 115 5.81 9.88 -12.02
N TYR A 116 4.59 9.79 -11.44
CA TYR A 116 3.44 9.09 -12.02
C TYR A 116 2.21 10.01 -12.11
N PRO A 117 2.21 11.03 -12.97
CA PRO A 117 1.16 12.06 -13.01
C PRO A 117 -0.23 11.54 -13.41
N THR A 118 -0.31 10.37 -14.04
CA THR A 118 -1.57 9.70 -14.42
C THR A 118 -2.11 8.77 -13.33
N HIS A 119 -1.40 8.60 -12.20
CA HIS A 119 -1.79 7.72 -11.12
C HIS A 119 -2.48 8.49 -9.99
N ARG A 120 -3.46 7.83 -9.38
CA ARG A 120 -4.14 8.30 -8.16
C ARG A 120 -3.76 7.40 -7.00
N PHE A 121 -3.17 7.99 -5.98
CA PHE A 121 -2.68 7.24 -4.83
C PHE A 121 -3.67 7.29 -3.66
N THR A 122 -3.95 6.13 -3.07
CA THR A 122 -4.72 5.98 -1.82
C THR A 122 -3.83 5.31 -0.78
N LEU A 123 -3.71 5.90 0.41
CA LEU A 123 -2.84 5.40 1.47
C LEU A 123 -3.58 4.40 2.36
N LEU A 124 -3.00 3.22 2.61
CA LEU A 124 -3.47 2.24 3.59
C LEU A 124 -2.59 2.27 4.83
N ILE A 125 -3.18 2.54 6.00
CA ILE A 125 -2.49 2.56 7.28
C ILE A 125 -3.22 1.76 8.35
N GLY A 126 -2.49 1.24 9.33
CA GLY A 126 -3.07 0.58 10.51
C GLY A 126 -3.65 1.59 11.50
N GLY A 127 -4.59 1.14 12.32
CA GLY A 127 -5.19 1.96 13.35
C GLY A 127 -4.20 2.54 14.35
N ASP A 128 -3.11 1.82 14.66
CA ASP A 128 -2.00 2.32 15.48
C ASP A 128 -1.27 3.52 14.84
N ASN A 129 -1.09 3.49 13.53
CA ASN A 129 -0.55 4.61 12.77
C ASN A 129 -1.56 5.77 12.69
N TRP A 130 -2.85 5.47 12.58
CA TRP A 130 -3.90 6.47 12.59
C TRP A 130 -3.97 7.21 13.92
N GLU A 131 -3.88 6.52 15.06
CA GLU A 131 -3.82 7.16 16.40
C GLU A 131 -2.63 8.11 16.57
N ALA A 132 -1.56 7.88 15.83
CA ALA A 132 -0.35 8.71 15.84
C ALA A 132 -0.28 9.68 14.65
N PHE A 133 -1.30 9.72 13.79
CA PHE A 133 -1.27 10.39 12.49
C PHE A 133 -1.02 11.90 12.61
N ASP A 134 -1.60 12.56 13.60
CA ASP A 134 -1.41 14.00 13.85
C ASP A 134 0.06 14.41 14.08
N ARG A 135 0.91 13.43 14.42
CA ARG A 135 2.36 13.62 14.61
C ARG A 135 3.18 13.35 13.37
N TRP A 136 2.54 12.96 12.28
CA TRP A 136 3.23 12.72 11.03
C TRP A 136 3.68 14.03 10.39
N TYR A 137 4.81 13.98 9.70
CA TYR A 137 5.30 15.11 8.94
C TYR A 137 4.30 15.45 7.82
N HIS A 138 3.80 16.69 7.83
CA HIS A 138 2.76 17.19 6.93
C HIS A 138 1.44 16.37 6.96
N ALA A 139 0.97 15.97 8.15
CA ALA A 139 -0.27 15.21 8.31
C ALA A 139 -1.49 15.89 7.66
N GLU A 140 -1.65 17.21 7.85
CA GLU A 140 -2.74 17.99 7.26
C GLU A 140 -2.67 18.00 5.72
N ASP A 141 -1.48 18.12 5.17
CA ASP A 141 -1.28 18.09 3.71
C ASP A 141 -1.60 16.70 3.13
N ILE A 142 -1.23 15.62 3.84
CA ILE A 142 -1.61 14.26 3.45
C ILE A 142 -3.13 14.13 3.41
N LEU A 143 -3.84 14.57 4.46
CA LEU A 143 -5.31 14.55 4.53
C LEU A 143 -5.97 15.35 3.40
N ALA A 144 -5.39 16.49 3.06
CA ALA A 144 -5.94 17.38 2.04
C ALA A 144 -5.81 16.83 0.62
N HIS A 145 -4.78 16.00 0.35
CA HIS A 145 -4.43 15.62 -1.02
C HIS A 145 -4.62 14.14 -1.33
N TYR A 146 -4.63 13.26 -0.31
CA TYR A 146 -4.66 11.81 -0.53
C TYR A 146 -5.77 11.14 0.27
N PRO A 147 -6.61 10.30 -0.37
CA PRO A 147 -7.52 9.43 0.35
C PRO A 147 -6.76 8.48 1.27
N ILE A 148 -7.28 8.30 2.50
CA ILE A 148 -6.70 7.39 3.49
C ILE A 148 -7.70 6.30 3.83
N VAL A 149 -7.20 5.07 3.90
CA VAL A 149 -7.93 3.90 4.35
C VAL A 149 -7.27 3.38 5.60
N VAL A 150 -8.03 3.33 6.70
CA VAL A 150 -7.53 2.84 7.98
C VAL A 150 -8.06 1.44 8.22
N TYR A 151 -7.16 0.48 8.49
CA TYR A 151 -7.59 -0.86 8.93
C TYR A 151 -7.44 -0.97 10.46
N PRO A 152 -8.55 -1.27 11.18
CA PRO A 152 -8.52 -1.43 12.63
C PRO A 152 -7.68 -2.64 13.03
N ARG A 153 -6.94 -2.54 14.13
CA ARG A 153 -6.31 -3.68 14.80
C ARG A 153 -7.19 -4.21 15.90
N HIS A 154 -6.80 -5.35 16.50
CA HIS A 154 -7.53 -5.97 17.59
C HIS A 154 -7.84 -4.94 18.69
N ASN A 155 -9.10 -4.89 19.14
CA ASN A 155 -9.63 -3.98 20.18
C ASN A 155 -9.69 -2.49 19.82
N GLN A 156 -9.41 -2.07 18.59
CA GLN A 156 -9.64 -0.68 18.16
C GLN A 156 -11.06 -0.52 17.60
N ARG A 157 -11.85 0.34 18.25
CA ARG A 157 -13.15 0.77 17.72
C ARG A 157 -12.97 2.15 17.05
N LEU A 158 -12.74 2.14 15.76
CA LEU A 158 -12.79 3.37 14.98
C LEU A 158 -14.25 3.64 14.60
N SER A 159 -14.71 4.86 14.86
CA SER A 159 -16.07 5.29 14.47
C SER A 159 -15.98 6.06 13.15
N GLU A 160 -16.72 5.61 12.14
CA GLU A 160 -16.79 6.29 10.84
C GLU A 160 -17.29 7.74 10.95
N THR A 161 -18.14 8.00 11.96
CA THR A 161 -18.74 9.33 12.16
C THR A 161 -17.75 10.37 12.69
N SER A 162 -16.58 9.96 13.17
CA SER A 162 -15.54 10.86 13.73
C SER A 162 -14.34 11.03 12.80
N LEU A 163 -14.36 10.43 11.60
CA LEU A 163 -13.24 10.51 10.67
C LEU A 163 -13.31 11.79 9.81
N PRO A 164 -12.16 12.41 9.51
CA PRO A 164 -12.08 13.50 8.55
C PRO A 164 -12.56 13.10 7.16
N GLN A 165 -12.92 14.09 6.34
CA GLN A 165 -13.24 13.86 4.94
C GLN A 165 -12.04 13.19 4.22
N GLY A 166 -12.32 12.23 3.34
CA GLY A 166 -11.29 11.46 2.63
C GLY A 166 -10.72 10.26 3.39
N VAL A 167 -11.05 10.11 4.68
CA VAL A 167 -10.65 8.95 5.50
C VAL A 167 -11.79 7.95 5.60
N THR A 168 -11.49 6.67 5.37
CA THR A 168 -12.48 5.58 5.45
C THR A 168 -11.90 4.38 6.19
N ILE A 169 -12.77 3.52 6.74
CA ILE A 169 -12.35 2.30 7.43
C ILE A 169 -12.39 1.11 6.46
N LEU A 170 -11.32 0.32 6.46
CA LEU A 170 -11.31 -0.96 5.78
C LEU A 170 -11.90 -2.04 6.70
N GLN A 171 -13.16 -2.37 6.48
CA GLN A 171 -13.82 -3.45 7.22
C GLN A 171 -13.36 -4.79 6.64
N THR A 172 -12.56 -5.53 7.41
CA THR A 172 -12.10 -6.88 7.10
C THR A 172 -12.21 -7.76 8.34
N PRO A 173 -12.33 -9.09 8.19
CA PRO A 173 -12.11 -9.98 9.32
C PRO A 173 -10.76 -9.70 9.97
N PHE A 174 -10.72 -9.75 11.29
CA PHE A 174 -9.47 -9.59 12.03
C PHE A 174 -8.53 -10.77 11.73
N ILE A 175 -7.26 -10.46 11.45
CA ILE A 175 -6.22 -11.46 11.19
C ILE A 175 -5.17 -11.33 12.28
N ASP A 176 -5.12 -12.31 13.17
CA ASP A 176 -4.22 -12.32 14.33
C ASP A 176 -2.84 -12.89 13.93
N ILE A 177 -2.14 -12.18 13.08
CA ILE A 177 -0.77 -12.52 12.66
C ILE A 177 0.10 -11.28 12.79
N SER A 178 1.24 -11.42 13.47
CA SER A 178 2.22 -10.35 13.56
C SER A 178 3.63 -10.79 13.15
N SER A 179 4.40 -9.89 12.54
CA SER A 179 5.81 -10.15 12.21
C SER A 179 6.63 -10.49 13.46
N THR A 180 6.28 -9.96 14.63
CA THR A 180 6.96 -10.24 15.89
C THR A 180 6.74 -11.68 16.34
N ASP A 181 5.49 -12.16 16.28
CA ASP A 181 5.18 -13.54 16.61
C ASP A 181 5.86 -14.52 15.66
N ILE A 182 5.90 -14.21 14.37
CA ILE A 182 6.63 -15.02 13.37
C ILE A 182 8.10 -15.16 13.74
N ARG A 183 8.79 -14.05 14.02
CA ARG A 183 10.20 -14.10 14.40
C ARG A 183 10.43 -14.88 15.69
N GLN A 184 9.55 -14.73 16.68
CA GLN A 184 9.61 -15.48 17.92
C GLN A 184 9.41 -16.99 17.69
N ARG A 185 8.48 -17.39 16.82
CA ARG A 185 8.26 -18.80 16.48
C ARG A 185 9.46 -19.40 15.79
N VAL A 186 10.04 -18.70 14.82
CA VAL A 186 11.26 -19.15 14.12
C VAL A 186 12.40 -19.35 15.12
N SER A 187 12.68 -18.40 16.00
CA SER A 187 13.74 -18.52 17.01
C SER A 187 13.52 -19.69 18.00
N GLN A 188 12.28 -20.18 18.13
CA GLN A 188 11.90 -21.32 18.96
C GLN A 188 11.78 -22.64 18.17
N GLY A 189 12.11 -22.65 16.88
CA GLY A 189 11.95 -23.81 16.00
C GLY A 189 10.50 -24.25 15.77
N LYS A 190 9.52 -23.35 15.98
CA LYS A 190 8.08 -23.61 15.75
C LYS A 190 7.70 -23.35 14.32
N THR A 191 6.67 -24.07 13.84
CA THR A 191 6.13 -23.85 12.49
C THR A 191 5.51 -22.48 12.29
N ILE A 192 5.62 -21.96 11.06
CA ILE A 192 5.06 -20.69 10.59
C ILE A 192 4.22 -20.89 9.29
N ASP A 193 3.89 -22.12 8.97
CA ASP A 193 3.31 -22.51 7.66
C ASP A 193 1.99 -21.77 7.36
N ASP A 194 1.17 -21.51 8.38
CA ASP A 194 -0.09 -20.79 8.23
C ASP A 194 0.05 -19.27 8.33
N MET A 195 1.25 -18.78 8.67
CA MET A 195 1.46 -17.36 8.97
C MET A 195 2.04 -16.57 7.81
N VAL A 196 2.83 -17.22 6.95
CA VAL A 196 3.47 -16.58 5.79
C VAL A 196 3.09 -17.30 4.50
N PRO A 197 3.14 -16.61 3.34
CA PRO A 197 2.98 -17.28 2.05
C PRO A 197 3.98 -18.43 1.88
N GLN A 198 3.52 -19.55 1.31
CA GLN A 198 4.33 -20.75 1.13
C GLN A 198 5.66 -20.45 0.42
N ALA A 199 5.66 -19.54 -0.53
CA ALA A 199 6.85 -19.15 -1.31
C ALA A 199 8.01 -18.60 -0.49
N ILE A 200 7.78 -18.17 0.77
CA ILE A 200 8.80 -17.55 1.62
C ILE A 200 9.05 -18.29 2.93
N ILE A 201 8.38 -19.42 3.19
CA ILE A 201 8.55 -20.17 4.45
C ILE A 201 10.03 -20.50 4.70
N TYR A 202 10.69 -21.12 3.69
CA TYR A 202 12.11 -21.49 3.79
C TYR A 202 13.00 -20.25 4.07
N ASP A 203 12.82 -19.19 3.31
CA ASP A 203 13.63 -17.98 3.48
C ASP A 203 13.44 -17.37 4.88
N VAL A 204 12.19 -17.29 5.37
CA VAL A 204 11.89 -16.74 6.70
C VAL A 204 12.52 -17.58 7.80
N GLN A 205 12.47 -18.93 7.70
CA GLN A 205 13.09 -19.82 8.68
C GLN A 205 14.63 -19.72 8.75
N HIS A 206 15.28 -19.25 7.67
CA HIS A 206 16.74 -19.12 7.60
C HIS A 206 17.24 -17.70 7.87
N LEU A 207 16.38 -16.70 7.75
CA LEU A 207 16.74 -15.29 7.91
C LEU A 207 16.46 -14.75 9.32
N TYR A 208 15.58 -15.41 10.08
CA TYR A 208 15.18 -15.03 11.43
C TYR A 208 15.44 -16.12 12.46
#